data_7d73d849d12bd3061a34abf1cb60b190
#
_entry.id   7d73d849d12bd3061a34abf1cb60b190
#
_cell.length_a   1.000
_cell.length_b   1.000
_cell.length_c   1.000
_cell.angle_alpha   90.00
_cell.angle_beta   90.00
_cell.angle_gamma   90.00
#
_symmetry.space_group_name_H-M   'P 1'
#
loop_
_entity.id
_entity.type
_entity.pdbx_description
1 polymer ?
#
loop_
_entity_poly.entity_id
_entity_poly.type
_entity_poly.pdbx_seq_one_letter_code
_entity_poly.pdbx_strand_id
1 'polypeptide(L)'
;MKFKVLQENLRKTLRQRIDEGELTGMHLAEQTGFKQAHISNFLNRKRGLSLEGMDRVLNVQHLSVLDLLDPAEVNKRASILAPSEDEFDSVVAAESRVAASEALIMNMHVKEILKFKKSFLRRLRSAMEGDREGWERFVVIKVDAREGMSMYPRTLPGATLLIDRHYNSLAPYRKGDHNMYAVRKEPGCTIKYVELAGNQLVLRPHNAAYPVEVLTMEHGMKPGDYIVGRVCYVGIET
;
A
#
# COMPACT_ATOMS: atom_id res chain seq x y z
N MET A 1 9.51 -13.59 22.55
CA MET A 1 10.08 -13.28 23.89
C MET A 1 10.17 -14.55 24.70
N LYS A 2 11.24 -14.72 25.51
CA LYS A 2 11.40 -15.88 26.40
C LYS A 2 11.11 -15.44 27.84
N PHE A 3 10.50 -16.29 28.66
CA PHE A 3 10.22 -15.98 30.09
C PHE A 3 11.45 -15.52 30.87
N LYS A 4 12.64 -16.02 30.50
CA LYS A 4 13.90 -15.53 31.11
C LYS A 4 14.12 -14.03 30.92
N VAL A 5 13.69 -13.48 29.77
CA VAL A 5 13.81 -12.03 29.48
C VAL A 5 12.85 -11.23 30.33
N LEU A 6 11.61 -11.70 30.52
CA LEU A 6 10.64 -11.08 31.43
C LEU A 6 11.16 -11.05 32.88
N GLN A 7 11.72 -12.15 33.38
CA GLN A 7 12.31 -12.19 34.70
C GLN A 7 13.49 -11.21 34.86
N GLU A 8 14.30 -11.05 33.80
CA GLU A 8 15.42 -10.12 33.81
C GLU A 8 14.95 -8.67 33.79
N ASN A 9 13.91 -8.37 33.00
CA ASN A 9 13.33 -7.04 32.98
C ASN A 9 12.65 -6.69 34.33
N LEU A 10 11.88 -7.62 34.91
CA LEU A 10 11.33 -7.44 36.23
C LEU A 10 12.44 -7.14 37.28
N ARG A 11 13.54 -7.89 37.21
CA ARG A 11 14.69 -7.70 38.13
C ARG A 11 15.32 -6.31 37.92
N LYS A 12 15.46 -5.84 36.69
CA LYS A 12 15.96 -4.49 36.41
C LYS A 12 15.04 -3.41 36.99
N THR A 13 13.73 -3.52 36.74
CA THR A 13 12.74 -2.56 37.26
C THR A 13 12.75 -2.50 38.80
N LEU A 14 12.80 -3.66 39.45
CA LEU A 14 12.86 -3.70 40.92
C LEU A 14 14.17 -3.13 41.46
N ARG A 15 15.31 -3.39 40.82
CA ARG A 15 16.59 -2.78 41.21
C ARG A 15 16.56 -1.28 41.04
N GLN A 16 16.05 -0.78 39.92
CA GLN A 16 15.92 0.65 39.70
C GLN A 16 15.12 1.31 40.82
N ARG A 17 13.95 0.77 41.21
CA ARG A 17 13.15 1.28 42.36
C ARG A 17 13.88 1.23 43.69
N ILE A 18 14.72 0.22 43.88
CA ILE A 18 15.54 0.11 45.08
C ILE A 18 16.65 1.17 45.09
N ASP A 19 17.31 1.38 43.96
CA ASP A 19 18.38 2.37 43.81
C ASP A 19 17.83 3.81 43.92
N GLU A 20 16.60 4.03 43.49
CA GLU A 20 15.86 5.30 43.62
C GLU A 20 15.28 5.52 45.05
N GLY A 21 15.37 4.51 45.91
CA GLY A 21 14.90 4.58 47.28
C GLY A 21 13.39 4.38 47.47
N GLU A 22 12.67 4.05 46.40
CA GLU A 22 11.21 3.80 46.46
C GLU A 22 10.84 2.45 47.05
N LEU A 23 11.76 1.49 47.00
CA LEU A 23 11.54 0.11 47.45
C LEU A 23 12.75 -0.42 48.22
N THR A 24 12.51 -1.32 49.16
CA THR A 24 13.58 -2.11 49.80
C THR A 24 13.33 -3.59 49.58
N GLY A 25 14.39 -4.39 49.53
CA GLY A 25 14.24 -5.85 49.40
C GLY A 25 13.48 -6.48 50.60
N MET A 26 13.54 -5.86 51.77
CA MET A 26 12.79 -6.28 52.98
C MET A 26 11.29 -5.98 52.77
N HIS A 27 10.96 -4.75 52.37
CA HIS A 27 9.57 -4.33 52.13
C HIS A 27 8.91 -5.16 51.01
N LEU A 28 9.64 -5.44 49.94
CA LEU A 28 9.17 -6.33 48.86
C LEU A 28 8.89 -7.75 49.38
N ALA A 29 9.73 -8.27 50.27
CA ALA A 29 9.53 -9.58 50.87
C ALA A 29 8.26 -9.63 51.73
N GLU A 30 8.02 -8.59 52.55
CA GLU A 30 6.80 -8.44 53.38
C GLU A 30 5.55 -8.36 52.48
N GLN A 31 5.54 -7.51 51.48
CA GLN A 31 4.40 -7.34 50.57
C GLN A 31 4.04 -8.61 49.81
N THR A 32 5.05 -9.37 49.39
CA THR A 32 4.85 -10.59 48.58
C THR A 32 4.66 -11.85 49.43
N GLY A 33 4.92 -11.79 50.75
CA GLY A 33 4.95 -12.95 51.63
C GLY A 33 6.14 -13.89 51.37
N PHE A 34 7.17 -13.44 50.68
CA PHE A 34 8.41 -14.20 50.49
C PHE A 34 9.39 -13.98 51.62
N LYS A 35 10.26 -14.98 51.83
CA LYS A 35 11.41 -14.79 52.72
C LYS A 35 12.40 -13.79 52.08
N GLN A 36 13.01 -12.91 52.87
CA GLN A 36 13.99 -11.92 52.42
C GLN A 36 15.12 -12.57 51.58
N ALA A 37 15.60 -13.75 52.02
CA ALA A 37 16.61 -14.51 51.30
C ALA A 37 16.15 -14.92 49.88
N HIS A 38 14.85 -15.15 49.70
CA HIS A 38 14.29 -15.51 48.40
C HIS A 38 14.32 -14.29 47.43
N ILE A 39 13.90 -13.12 47.89
CA ILE A 39 13.98 -11.87 47.14
C ILE A 39 15.43 -11.51 46.84
N SER A 40 16.33 -11.60 47.85
CA SER A 40 17.77 -11.35 47.67
C SER A 40 18.37 -12.28 46.60
N ASN A 41 18.06 -13.57 46.61
CA ASN A 41 18.53 -14.54 45.64
C ASN A 41 17.99 -14.22 44.23
N PHE A 42 16.75 -13.77 44.10
CA PHE A 42 16.18 -13.35 42.86
C PHE A 42 16.87 -12.10 42.30
N LEU A 43 17.00 -11.06 43.10
CA LEU A 43 17.66 -9.81 42.71
C LEU A 43 19.12 -10.05 42.32
N ASN A 44 19.82 -10.94 43.00
CA ASN A 44 21.23 -11.26 42.73
C ASN A 44 21.42 -12.36 41.67
N ARG A 45 20.40 -12.71 40.89
CA ARG A 45 20.45 -13.71 39.81
C ARG A 45 20.80 -15.13 40.26
N LYS A 46 20.80 -15.42 41.56
CA LYS A 46 21.11 -16.75 42.09
C LYS A 46 19.97 -17.74 41.82
N ARG A 47 18.73 -17.24 41.82
CA ARG A 47 17.53 -18.06 41.60
C ARG A 47 16.45 -17.25 40.87
N GLY A 48 15.65 -17.89 39.99
CA GLY A 48 14.46 -17.31 39.38
C GLY A 48 13.25 -17.37 40.32
N LEU A 49 12.22 -16.59 40.03
CA LEU A 49 10.88 -16.72 40.60
C LEU A 49 10.05 -17.72 39.78
N SER A 50 9.14 -18.44 40.41
CA SER A 50 8.07 -19.15 39.72
C SER A 50 7.12 -18.16 39.07
N LEU A 51 6.28 -18.64 38.14
CA LEU A 51 5.24 -17.79 37.49
C LEU A 51 4.34 -17.15 38.55
N GLU A 52 3.83 -17.93 39.49
CA GLU A 52 3.04 -17.41 40.63
C GLU A 52 3.81 -16.39 41.47
N GLY A 53 5.12 -16.61 41.63
CA GLY A 53 5.97 -15.66 42.33
C GLY A 53 6.15 -14.35 41.57
N MET A 54 6.26 -14.42 40.27
CA MET A 54 6.28 -13.22 39.40
C MET A 54 4.96 -12.47 39.48
N ASP A 55 3.83 -13.17 39.38
CA ASP A 55 2.50 -12.55 39.44
C ASP A 55 2.27 -11.84 40.79
N ARG A 56 2.70 -12.44 41.91
CA ARG A 56 2.65 -11.77 43.20
C ARG A 56 3.46 -10.48 43.26
N VAL A 57 4.69 -10.52 42.74
CA VAL A 57 5.55 -9.32 42.66
C VAL A 57 4.94 -8.25 41.79
N LEU A 58 4.43 -8.61 40.61
CA LEU A 58 3.76 -7.69 39.70
C LEU A 58 2.56 -7.01 40.40
N ASN A 59 1.70 -7.81 41.03
CA ASN A 59 0.50 -7.31 41.68
C ASN A 59 0.82 -6.32 42.81
N VAL A 60 1.76 -6.65 43.73
CA VAL A 60 2.09 -5.77 44.86
C VAL A 60 2.86 -4.53 44.44
N GLN A 61 3.54 -4.58 43.30
CA GLN A 61 4.27 -3.45 42.76
C GLN A 61 3.44 -2.67 41.71
N HIS A 62 2.17 -3.04 41.52
CA HIS A 62 1.27 -2.43 40.51
C HIS A 62 1.86 -2.38 39.09
N LEU A 63 2.58 -3.46 38.75
CA LEU A 63 3.16 -3.64 37.44
C LEU A 63 2.33 -4.63 36.61
N SER A 64 2.25 -4.41 35.33
CA SER A 64 1.72 -5.37 34.35
C SER A 64 2.87 -6.06 33.60
N VAL A 65 2.57 -7.15 32.91
CA VAL A 65 3.53 -7.77 32.00
C VAL A 65 3.95 -6.79 30.88
N LEU A 66 3.07 -5.85 30.50
CA LEU A 66 3.36 -4.84 29.49
C LEU A 66 4.48 -3.89 29.92
N ASP A 67 4.57 -3.57 31.21
CA ASP A 67 5.62 -2.69 31.76
C ASP A 67 7.01 -3.36 31.74
N LEU A 68 7.04 -4.69 31.60
CA LEU A 68 8.26 -5.47 31.47
C LEU A 68 8.69 -5.66 30.01
N LEU A 69 7.87 -5.23 29.06
CA LEU A 69 8.20 -5.35 27.63
C LEU A 69 9.13 -4.20 27.23
N ASP A 70 10.19 -4.54 26.51
CA ASP A 70 11.01 -3.53 25.85
C ASP A 70 10.18 -2.89 24.72
N PRO A 71 9.89 -1.57 24.80
CA PRO A 71 9.14 -0.87 23.76
C PRO A 71 9.74 -1.06 22.37
N ALA A 72 11.07 -1.16 22.26
CA ALA A 72 11.75 -1.40 21.00
C ALA A 72 11.47 -2.82 20.43
N GLU A 73 11.38 -3.84 21.32
CA GLU A 73 11.01 -5.20 20.90
C GLU A 73 9.52 -5.33 20.57
N VAL A 74 8.65 -4.64 21.30
CA VAL A 74 7.22 -4.58 21.02
C VAL A 74 7.01 -3.87 19.69
N ASN A 75 7.64 -2.73 19.47
CA ASN A 75 7.58 -1.99 18.22
C ASN A 75 8.17 -2.79 17.04
N LYS A 76 9.24 -3.55 17.23
CA LYS A 76 9.79 -4.45 16.21
C LYS A 76 8.81 -5.53 15.73
N ARG A 77 7.93 -6.01 16.61
CA ARG A 77 6.95 -7.05 16.29
C ARG A 77 5.59 -6.49 15.89
N ALA A 78 5.25 -5.31 16.37
CA ALA A 78 4.02 -4.59 16.07
C ALA A 78 4.21 -3.57 14.93
N SER A 79 5.45 -3.13 14.64
CA SER A 79 5.67 -2.23 13.53
C SER A 79 5.42 -2.98 12.22
N ILE A 80 4.43 -2.51 11.50
CA ILE A 80 4.48 -2.54 10.05
C ILE A 80 5.76 -1.77 9.72
N LEU A 81 6.86 -2.47 9.48
CA LEU A 81 8.08 -1.85 8.97
C LEU A 81 7.67 -1.08 7.73
N ALA A 82 7.84 0.23 7.75
CA ALA A 82 7.65 1.02 6.55
C ALA A 82 8.49 0.35 5.45
N PRO A 83 7.88 0.01 4.28
CA PRO A 83 8.62 -0.65 3.22
C PRO A 83 9.83 0.22 2.85
N SER A 84 10.98 -0.42 2.58
CA SER A 84 12.17 0.30 2.12
C SER A 84 11.87 1.03 0.81
N GLU A 85 12.59 2.10 0.53
CA GLU A 85 12.47 2.84 -0.75
C GLU A 85 12.62 1.91 -1.95
N ASP A 86 13.46 0.88 -1.84
CA ASP A 86 13.68 -0.14 -2.88
C ASP A 86 12.43 -1.00 -3.19
N GLU A 87 11.42 -0.98 -2.33
CA GLU A 87 10.17 -1.71 -2.58
C GLU A 87 9.18 -0.92 -3.45
N PHE A 88 9.48 0.33 -3.78
CA PHE A 88 8.63 1.19 -4.59
C PHE A 88 9.21 1.41 -5.98
N ASP A 89 8.32 1.53 -6.96
CA ASP A 89 8.59 2.07 -8.29
C ASP A 89 7.93 3.46 -8.39
N SER A 90 8.66 4.38 -9.01
CA SER A 90 8.14 5.70 -9.35
C SER A 90 7.35 5.63 -10.65
N VAL A 91 6.15 6.18 -10.66
CA VAL A 91 5.31 6.30 -11.85
C VAL A 91 5.02 7.76 -12.08
N VAL A 92 5.29 8.24 -13.27
CA VAL A 92 5.08 9.66 -13.62
C VAL A 92 3.61 9.94 -13.88
N ALA A 93 3.14 11.08 -13.40
CA ALA A 93 1.86 11.66 -13.78
C ALA A 93 2.09 12.73 -14.85
N ALA A 94 1.30 12.66 -15.91
CA ALA A 94 1.39 13.58 -17.05
C ALA A 94 -0.01 13.96 -17.55
N GLU A 95 -0.06 14.92 -18.45
CA GLU A 95 -1.30 15.24 -19.19
C GLU A 95 -1.71 14.07 -20.10
N SER A 96 -3.00 13.93 -20.31
CA SER A 96 -3.55 12.85 -21.13
C SER A 96 -2.97 12.84 -22.56
N ARG A 97 -2.70 14.03 -23.13
CA ARG A 97 -2.05 14.19 -24.43
C ARG A 97 -0.64 13.59 -24.44
N VAL A 98 0.16 13.92 -23.44
CA VAL A 98 1.54 13.42 -23.28
C VAL A 98 1.54 11.90 -23.08
N ALA A 99 0.68 11.41 -22.19
CA ALA A 99 0.53 9.98 -21.94
C ALA A 99 0.11 9.19 -23.21
N ALA A 100 -0.62 9.81 -24.12
CA ALA A 100 -1.07 9.20 -25.37
C ALA A 100 -0.02 9.22 -26.50
N SER A 101 0.93 10.18 -26.50
CA SER A 101 1.84 10.42 -27.63
C SER A 101 3.30 10.07 -27.35
N GLU A 102 3.77 10.21 -26.09
CA GLU A 102 5.20 10.02 -25.77
C GLU A 102 5.46 8.61 -25.24
N ALA A 103 6.36 7.89 -25.86
CA ALA A 103 6.80 6.57 -25.39
C ALA A 103 7.52 6.69 -24.02
N LEU A 104 8.46 7.61 -23.92
CA LEU A 104 9.14 8.01 -22.71
C LEU A 104 8.73 9.44 -22.37
N ILE A 105 8.20 9.67 -21.19
CA ILE A 105 7.72 10.98 -20.78
C ILE A 105 8.91 11.83 -20.35
N MET A 106 9.14 12.93 -21.06
CA MET A 106 10.22 13.84 -20.75
C MET A 106 9.99 14.57 -19.44
N ASN A 107 11.04 14.86 -18.67
CA ASN A 107 10.97 15.51 -17.36
C ASN A 107 10.15 16.81 -17.37
N MET A 108 10.19 17.58 -18.46
CA MET A 108 9.43 18.82 -18.62
C MET A 108 7.91 18.60 -18.68
N HIS A 109 7.46 17.39 -18.99
CA HIS A 109 6.03 17.03 -19.07
C HIS A 109 5.54 16.29 -17.84
N VAL A 110 6.42 15.99 -16.89
CA VAL A 110 6.08 15.35 -15.62
C VAL A 110 5.38 16.38 -14.72
N LYS A 111 4.15 16.09 -14.34
CA LYS A 111 3.38 16.91 -13.38
C LYS A 111 3.67 16.54 -11.93
N GLU A 112 3.79 15.23 -11.69
CA GLU A 112 3.95 14.64 -10.38
C GLU A 112 4.61 13.27 -10.51
N ILE A 113 5.25 12.78 -9.46
CA ILE A 113 5.78 11.43 -9.37
C ILE A 113 5.10 10.73 -8.20
N LEU A 114 4.38 9.64 -8.48
CA LEU A 114 3.74 8.82 -7.47
C LEU A 114 4.54 7.53 -7.24
N LYS A 115 4.68 7.17 -5.97
CA LYS A 115 5.34 5.91 -5.57
C LYS A 115 4.30 4.79 -5.40
N PHE A 116 4.47 3.71 -6.13
CA PHE A 116 3.65 2.51 -6.01
C PHE A 116 4.49 1.33 -5.55
N LYS A 117 3.95 0.50 -4.66
CA LYS A 117 4.64 -0.72 -4.23
C LYS A 117 4.89 -1.64 -5.44
N LYS A 118 6.12 -2.11 -5.64
CA LYS A 118 6.49 -3.00 -6.76
C LYS A 118 5.59 -4.23 -6.85
N SER A 119 5.24 -4.82 -5.71
CA SER A 119 4.31 -5.96 -5.65
C SER A 119 2.90 -5.61 -6.15
N PHE A 120 2.44 -4.37 -5.91
CA PHE A 120 1.16 -3.88 -6.42
C PHE A 120 1.20 -3.75 -7.94
N LEU A 121 2.21 -3.08 -8.49
CA LEU A 121 2.36 -2.93 -9.94
C LEU A 121 2.50 -4.28 -10.65
N ARG A 122 3.29 -5.23 -10.08
CA ARG A 122 3.41 -6.58 -10.65
C ARG A 122 2.06 -7.28 -10.75
N ARG A 123 1.19 -7.15 -9.76
CA ARG A 123 -0.15 -7.76 -9.76
C ARG A 123 -1.07 -7.18 -10.83
N LEU A 124 -0.84 -5.92 -11.24
CA LEU A 124 -1.62 -5.25 -12.28
C LEU A 124 -1.14 -5.57 -13.69
N ARG A 125 0.09 -6.08 -13.84
CA ARG A 125 0.64 -6.44 -15.15
C ARG A 125 -0.14 -7.60 -15.75
N SER A 126 -0.45 -7.47 -17.02
CA SER A 126 -0.94 -8.58 -17.83
C SER A 126 0.23 -9.48 -18.25
N ALA A 127 -0.06 -10.77 -18.44
CA ALA A 127 0.85 -11.68 -19.15
C ALA A 127 0.90 -11.40 -20.67
N MET A 128 -0.06 -10.63 -21.19
CA MET A 128 -0.09 -10.22 -22.60
C MET A 128 0.82 -9.01 -22.76
N GLU A 129 1.94 -9.19 -23.42
CA GLU A 129 2.81 -8.11 -23.86
C GLU A 129 2.27 -7.58 -25.18
N GLY A 130 1.96 -6.30 -25.22
CA GLY A 130 1.58 -5.60 -26.45
C GLY A 130 2.82 -5.16 -27.23
N ASP A 131 2.63 -4.69 -28.46
CA ASP A 131 3.68 -4.24 -29.41
C ASP A 131 4.38 -2.92 -28.99
N ARG A 132 4.43 -2.59 -27.67
CA ARG A 132 4.95 -1.31 -27.18
C ARG A 132 6.26 -1.46 -26.40
N GLU A 133 7.18 -2.26 -26.92
CA GLU A 133 8.56 -2.25 -26.43
C GLU A 133 9.14 -0.83 -26.53
N GLY A 134 9.81 -0.38 -25.45
CA GLY A 134 10.36 0.97 -25.36
C GLY A 134 9.43 2.04 -24.80
N TRP A 135 8.15 1.73 -24.57
CA TRP A 135 7.26 2.63 -23.83
C TRP A 135 7.39 2.43 -22.33
N GLU A 136 7.33 3.53 -21.56
CA GLU A 136 7.10 3.41 -20.12
C GLU A 136 5.77 2.70 -19.89
N ARG A 137 5.82 1.59 -19.15
CA ARG A 137 4.64 0.73 -18.99
C ARG A 137 3.49 1.42 -18.27
N PHE A 138 3.78 2.07 -17.17
CA PHE A 138 2.76 2.73 -16.35
C PHE A 138 2.86 4.23 -16.46
N VAL A 139 1.72 4.88 -16.60
CA VAL A 139 1.58 6.32 -16.51
C VAL A 139 0.34 6.66 -15.68
N VAL A 140 0.40 7.77 -14.98
CA VAL A 140 -0.74 8.31 -14.26
C VAL A 140 -1.29 9.51 -15.01
N ILE A 141 -2.62 9.62 -15.13
CA ILE A 141 -3.32 10.81 -15.58
C ILE A 141 -4.38 11.22 -14.57
N LYS A 142 -4.69 12.52 -14.48
CA LYS A 142 -5.88 13.03 -13.77
C LYS A 142 -7.01 13.23 -14.77
N VAL A 143 -8.20 12.81 -14.39
CA VAL A 143 -9.40 12.87 -15.24
C VAL A 143 -10.07 14.22 -15.07
N ASP A 144 -10.42 14.87 -16.18
CA ASP A 144 -11.23 16.08 -16.14
C ASP A 144 -12.69 15.82 -15.71
N ALA A 145 -13.45 16.89 -15.53
CA ALA A 145 -14.82 16.79 -15.02
C ALA A 145 -15.73 15.99 -15.98
N ARG A 146 -15.60 16.17 -17.28
CA ARG A 146 -16.45 15.51 -18.30
C ARG A 146 -16.15 14.02 -18.38
N GLU A 147 -14.88 13.68 -18.49
CA GLU A 147 -14.45 12.28 -18.57
C GLU A 147 -14.77 11.53 -17.28
N GLY A 148 -14.54 12.14 -16.11
CA GLY A 148 -14.88 11.55 -14.83
C GLY A 148 -16.37 11.22 -14.71
N MET A 149 -17.23 12.16 -15.09
CA MET A 149 -18.68 11.97 -15.03
C MET A 149 -19.21 11.01 -16.11
N SER A 150 -18.54 10.91 -17.26
CA SER A 150 -18.92 9.95 -18.30
C SER A 150 -18.74 8.49 -17.87
N MET A 151 -17.84 8.23 -16.96
CA MET A 151 -17.54 6.91 -16.40
C MET A 151 -18.05 6.71 -14.98
N TYR A 152 -18.84 7.66 -14.44
CA TYR A 152 -19.46 7.53 -13.11
C TYR A 152 -20.29 6.25 -13.00
N PRO A 153 -20.23 5.49 -11.89
CA PRO A 153 -19.45 5.70 -10.66
C PRO A 153 -18.04 5.06 -10.69
N ARG A 154 -17.57 4.58 -11.82
CA ARG A 154 -16.23 3.95 -11.96
C ARG A 154 -15.09 4.94 -11.78
N THR A 155 -15.30 6.19 -12.20
CA THR A 155 -14.41 7.33 -11.99
C THR A 155 -15.20 8.53 -11.51
N LEU A 156 -14.50 9.55 -11.00
CA LEU A 156 -15.04 10.85 -10.61
C LEU A 156 -14.17 11.97 -11.23
N PRO A 157 -14.67 13.20 -11.30
CA PRO A 157 -13.86 14.35 -11.63
C PRO A 157 -12.61 14.44 -10.72
N GLY A 158 -11.46 14.68 -11.31
CA GLY A 158 -10.18 14.72 -10.58
C GLY A 158 -9.61 13.36 -10.21
N ALA A 159 -10.28 12.25 -10.52
CA ALA A 159 -9.76 10.92 -10.23
C ALA A 159 -8.38 10.68 -10.88
N THR A 160 -7.53 10.03 -10.14
CA THR A 160 -6.19 9.61 -10.58
C THR A 160 -6.28 8.23 -11.20
N LEU A 161 -5.93 8.10 -12.46
CA LEU A 161 -5.95 6.84 -13.20
C LEU A 161 -4.55 6.32 -13.46
N LEU A 162 -4.26 5.09 -13.06
CA LEU A 162 -3.06 4.37 -13.46
C LEU A 162 -3.36 3.58 -14.73
N ILE A 163 -2.58 3.82 -15.78
CA ILE A 163 -2.76 3.22 -17.10
C ILE A 163 -1.59 2.28 -17.37
N ASP A 164 -1.88 1.01 -17.70
CA ASP A 164 -0.91 0.06 -18.23
C ASP A 164 -0.85 0.23 -19.76
N ARG A 165 0.15 0.95 -20.26
CA ARG A 165 0.32 1.28 -21.68
C ARG A 165 0.78 0.09 -22.53
N HIS A 166 1.31 -0.97 -21.89
CA HIS A 166 1.62 -2.22 -22.58
C HIS A 166 0.37 -3.07 -22.82
N TYR A 167 -0.79 -2.70 -22.26
CA TYR A 167 -2.04 -3.39 -22.48
C TYR A 167 -2.91 -2.62 -23.47
N ASN A 168 -2.66 -2.80 -24.77
CA ASN A 168 -3.40 -2.20 -25.86
C ASN A 168 -4.29 -3.18 -26.65
N SER A 169 -4.58 -4.35 -26.04
CA SER A 169 -5.47 -5.38 -26.58
C SER A 169 -6.89 -5.22 -26.06
N LEU A 170 -7.89 -5.52 -26.91
CA LEU A 170 -9.30 -5.59 -26.51
C LEU A 170 -9.68 -6.88 -25.78
N ALA A 171 -8.75 -7.84 -25.66
CA ALA A 171 -9.00 -9.04 -24.87
C ALA A 171 -9.33 -8.69 -23.41
N PRO A 172 -10.26 -9.38 -22.76
CA PRO A 172 -10.59 -9.11 -21.37
C PRO A 172 -9.42 -9.47 -20.45
N TYR A 173 -9.06 -8.58 -19.54
CA TYR A 173 -8.03 -8.84 -18.52
C TYR A 173 -8.46 -9.93 -17.54
N ARG A 174 -9.74 -9.94 -17.20
CA ARG A 174 -10.39 -11.00 -16.41
C ARG A 174 -11.64 -11.46 -17.15
N LYS A 175 -11.89 -12.77 -17.10
CA LYS A 175 -13.07 -13.36 -17.72
C LYS A 175 -14.34 -12.74 -17.10
N GLY A 176 -15.19 -12.15 -17.95
CA GLY A 176 -16.43 -11.51 -17.56
C GLY A 176 -16.34 -10.04 -17.14
N ASP A 177 -15.14 -9.46 -17.04
CA ASP A 177 -14.96 -8.04 -16.74
C ASP A 177 -14.80 -7.21 -18.02
N HIS A 178 -15.43 -6.02 -18.04
CA HIS A 178 -15.20 -5.03 -19.08
C HIS A 178 -14.02 -4.14 -18.67
N ASN A 179 -12.98 -4.11 -19.49
CA ASN A 179 -11.86 -3.23 -19.28
C ASN A 179 -12.23 -1.78 -19.62
N MET A 180 -11.82 -0.86 -18.74
CA MET A 180 -11.76 0.56 -19.11
C MET A 180 -10.45 0.83 -19.82
N TYR A 181 -10.50 1.60 -20.90
CA TYR A 181 -9.34 1.98 -21.70
C TYR A 181 -9.19 3.49 -21.77
N ALA A 182 -7.96 3.95 -21.77
CA ALA A 182 -7.62 5.25 -22.30
C ALA A 182 -7.48 5.10 -23.83
N VAL A 183 -8.33 5.78 -24.56
CA VAL A 183 -8.38 5.75 -26.03
C VAL A 183 -7.91 7.08 -26.56
N ARG A 184 -7.01 7.07 -27.53
CA ARG A 184 -6.48 8.26 -28.19
C ARG A 184 -7.62 9.04 -28.85
N LYS A 185 -7.75 10.30 -28.48
CA LYS A 185 -8.71 11.23 -29.05
C LYS A 185 -8.15 12.65 -28.91
N GLU A 186 -8.00 13.35 -30.02
CA GLU A 186 -7.50 14.71 -29.99
C GLU A 186 -8.35 15.63 -29.07
N PRO A 187 -7.70 16.43 -28.21
CA PRO A 187 -6.25 16.65 -28.08
C PRO A 187 -5.52 15.70 -27.12
N GLY A 188 -6.13 14.64 -26.60
CA GLY A 188 -5.49 13.74 -25.61
C GLY A 188 -6.00 12.31 -25.66
N CYS A 189 -6.67 11.88 -24.58
CA CYS A 189 -7.35 10.60 -24.55
C CYS A 189 -8.68 10.70 -23.79
N THR A 190 -9.63 9.84 -24.16
CA THR A 190 -10.91 9.63 -23.48
C THR A 190 -10.91 8.29 -22.74
N ILE A 191 -11.67 8.17 -21.66
CA ILE A 191 -11.77 6.95 -20.87
C ILE A 191 -13.12 6.30 -21.17
N LYS A 192 -13.11 5.11 -21.77
CA LYS A 192 -14.34 4.41 -22.17
C LYS A 192 -14.17 2.88 -22.10
N TYR A 193 -15.26 2.17 -22.12
CA TYR A 193 -15.30 0.79 -22.59
C TYR A 193 -15.18 0.78 -24.11
N VAL A 194 -14.47 -0.19 -24.66
CA VAL A 194 -14.21 -0.25 -26.09
C VAL A 194 -14.67 -1.58 -26.65
N GLU A 195 -15.47 -1.52 -27.70
CA GLU A 195 -15.90 -2.67 -28.49
C GLU A 195 -15.47 -2.48 -29.95
N LEU A 196 -15.11 -3.56 -30.61
CA LEU A 196 -14.79 -3.55 -32.03
C LEU A 196 -16.02 -3.95 -32.85
N ALA A 197 -16.46 -3.10 -33.75
CA ALA A 197 -17.55 -3.36 -34.68
C ALA A 197 -17.08 -3.11 -36.14
N GLY A 198 -16.65 -4.17 -36.82
CA GLY A 198 -16.05 -4.04 -38.14
C GLY A 198 -14.80 -3.16 -38.15
N ASN A 199 -14.82 -2.05 -38.89
CA ASN A 199 -13.73 -1.06 -38.91
C ASN A 199 -13.94 0.11 -37.93
N GLN A 200 -14.75 -0.08 -36.91
CA GLN A 200 -15.09 0.98 -35.96
C GLN A 200 -14.83 0.55 -34.52
N LEU A 201 -14.35 1.47 -33.72
CA LEU A 201 -14.28 1.36 -32.26
C LEU A 201 -15.50 2.06 -31.66
N VAL A 202 -16.33 1.30 -31.00
CA VAL A 202 -17.49 1.81 -30.26
C VAL A 202 -17.05 2.12 -28.83
N LEU A 203 -17.07 3.40 -28.47
CA LEU A 203 -16.61 3.92 -27.20
C LEU A 203 -17.82 4.14 -26.28
N ARG A 204 -18.04 3.24 -25.34
CA ARG A 204 -19.19 3.30 -24.42
C ARG A 204 -18.81 3.93 -23.09
N PRO A 205 -19.54 4.98 -22.68
CA PRO A 205 -19.44 5.48 -21.31
C PRO A 205 -20.08 4.49 -20.34
N HIS A 206 -19.71 4.53 -19.07
CA HIS A 206 -20.43 3.80 -18.01
C HIS A 206 -21.74 4.51 -17.65
N ASN A 207 -21.72 5.83 -17.64
CA ASN A 207 -22.88 6.65 -17.35
C ASN A 207 -23.77 6.81 -18.61
N ALA A 208 -24.95 6.20 -18.59
CA ALA A 208 -25.90 6.21 -19.72
C ALA A 208 -26.39 7.62 -20.12
N ALA A 209 -26.20 8.64 -19.29
CA ALA A 209 -26.51 10.03 -19.63
C ALA A 209 -25.53 10.62 -20.66
N TYR A 210 -24.42 9.95 -20.94
CA TYR A 210 -23.42 10.37 -21.93
C TYR A 210 -23.58 9.56 -23.21
N PRO A 211 -23.32 10.18 -24.36
CA PRO A 211 -23.48 9.48 -25.65
C PRO A 211 -22.42 8.41 -25.86
N VAL A 212 -22.81 7.36 -26.58
CA VAL A 212 -21.86 6.41 -27.17
C VAL A 212 -21.17 7.11 -28.35
N GLU A 213 -19.87 7.01 -28.41
CA GLU A 213 -19.07 7.60 -29.48
C GLU A 213 -18.56 6.47 -30.39
N VAL A 214 -18.43 6.78 -31.68
CA VAL A 214 -17.89 5.84 -32.69
C VAL A 214 -16.68 6.47 -33.33
N LEU A 215 -15.58 5.73 -33.34
CA LEU A 215 -14.34 6.16 -33.96
C LEU A 215 -14.05 5.19 -35.13
N THR A 216 -14.04 5.70 -36.33
CA THR A 216 -13.69 4.91 -37.54
C THR A 216 -12.18 4.81 -37.64
N MET A 217 -11.67 3.59 -37.74
CA MET A 217 -10.23 3.37 -37.86
C MET A 217 -9.77 3.69 -39.29
N GLU A 218 -8.60 4.27 -39.39
CA GLU A 218 -7.94 4.53 -40.65
C GLU A 218 -7.47 3.24 -41.31
N HIS A 219 -7.32 3.27 -42.65
CA HIS A 219 -6.89 2.10 -43.40
C HIS A 219 -5.49 1.63 -42.96
N GLY A 220 -5.38 0.35 -42.62
CA GLY A 220 -4.12 -0.25 -42.14
C GLY A 220 -3.84 -0.12 -40.63
N MET A 221 -4.65 0.67 -39.92
CA MET A 221 -4.52 0.78 -38.45
C MET A 221 -5.23 -0.37 -37.72
N LYS A 222 -4.67 -0.76 -36.56
CA LYS A 222 -5.24 -1.79 -35.69
C LYS A 222 -5.92 -1.13 -34.50
N PRO A 223 -6.87 -1.80 -33.82
CA PRO A 223 -7.48 -1.29 -32.58
C PRO A 223 -6.46 -0.84 -31.53
N GLY A 224 -5.36 -1.58 -31.40
CA GLY A 224 -4.28 -1.29 -30.45
C GLY A 224 -3.56 0.05 -30.70
N ASP A 225 -3.61 0.59 -31.92
CA ASP A 225 -2.99 1.89 -32.25
C ASP A 225 -3.77 3.06 -31.63
N TYR A 226 -5.07 2.87 -31.44
CA TYR A 226 -5.96 3.85 -30.83
C TYR A 226 -6.03 3.72 -29.29
N ILE A 227 -5.68 2.55 -28.75
CA ILE A 227 -5.70 2.31 -27.31
C ILE A 227 -4.38 2.76 -26.70
N VAL A 228 -4.41 3.79 -25.85
CA VAL A 228 -3.25 4.26 -25.08
C VAL A 228 -2.84 3.18 -24.06
N GLY A 229 -3.82 2.58 -23.41
CA GLY A 229 -3.61 1.50 -22.47
C GLY A 229 -4.88 1.18 -21.65
N ARG A 230 -4.79 0.13 -20.86
CA ARG A 230 -5.85 -0.26 -19.93
C ARG A 230 -5.77 0.55 -18.64
N VAL A 231 -6.88 1.09 -18.17
CA VAL A 231 -6.99 1.65 -16.83
C VAL A 231 -6.95 0.49 -15.82
N CYS A 232 -5.92 0.41 -15.04
CA CYS A 232 -5.68 -0.71 -14.12
C CYS A 232 -5.89 -0.36 -12.64
N TYR A 233 -5.98 0.94 -12.30
CA TYR A 233 -6.29 1.43 -10.97
C TYR A 233 -6.94 2.82 -11.05
N VAL A 234 -7.87 3.08 -10.14
CA VAL A 234 -8.55 4.37 -9.98
C VAL A 234 -8.39 4.80 -8.54
N GLY A 235 -7.79 5.96 -8.31
CA GLY A 235 -7.71 6.63 -7.02
C GLY A 235 -8.62 7.85 -7.02
N ILE A 236 -9.34 8.06 -5.93
CA ILE A 236 -10.25 9.20 -5.75
C ILE A 236 -9.83 9.92 -4.48
N GLU A 237 -9.51 11.20 -4.61
CA GLU A 237 -9.26 12.10 -3.49
C GLU A 237 -10.62 12.69 -3.05
N THR A 238 -10.93 12.63 -1.75
CA THR A 238 -12.19 13.11 -1.16
C THR A 238 -11.92 14.25 -0.19
#